data_3be697203b5bfae526da963b2863730a
#
_entry.id   3be697203b5bfae526da963b2863730a
#
_cell.length_a   1.000
_cell.length_b   1.000
_cell.length_c   1.000
_cell.angle_alpha   90.00
_cell.angle_beta   90.00
_cell.angle_gamma   90.00
#
_symmetry.space_group_name_H-M   'P 1'
#
loop_
_entity.id
_entity.type
_entity.pdbx_description
1 polymer ?
#
loop_
_entity_poly.entity_id
_entity_poly.type
_entity_poly.pdbx_seq_one_letter_code
_entity_poly.pdbx_strand_id
1 'polypeptide(L)'
;MQPGQRPTGVTILAVLEFIVGIIALLGGLGALVGSAALGFAGRGMLSGVFGIFGGVALIFGILALIVGWGMWTGREWAWIVGIVLAVLGLVSGVVQLAFFNASAILQILIDLLILYYLTRPHVKAFFKGGKQQMPSSKPPSPPPTST
;
A
#
# COMPACT_ATOMS: atom_id res chain seq x y z
N MET A 1 8.59 4.23 -25.12
CA MET A 1 7.56 3.60 -24.26
C MET A 1 6.21 4.02 -24.82
N GLN A 2 5.34 3.08 -25.14
CA GLN A 2 4.01 3.40 -25.67
C GLN A 2 3.15 4.07 -24.60
N PRO A 3 2.38 5.14 -24.95
CA PRO A 3 1.47 5.78 -24.00
C PRO A 3 0.38 4.76 -23.61
N GLY A 4 0.31 4.43 -22.33
CA GLY A 4 -0.70 3.50 -21.77
C GLY A 4 -0.14 2.21 -21.15
N GLN A 5 1.15 1.90 -21.27
CA GLN A 5 1.73 0.75 -20.59
C GLN A 5 2.00 1.08 -19.12
N ARG A 6 1.44 0.25 -18.23
CA ARG A 6 1.70 0.34 -16.79
C ARG A 6 3.19 0.09 -16.52
N PRO A 7 3.87 0.92 -15.73
CA PRO A 7 5.23 0.61 -15.31
C PRO A 7 5.22 -0.73 -14.57
N THR A 8 6.08 -1.66 -14.96
CA THR A 8 6.18 -3.00 -14.36
C THR A 8 6.31 -2.94 -12.83
N GLY A 9 6.97 -1.90 -12.32
CA GLY A 9 7.12 -1.72 -10.90
C GLY A 9 5.84 -1.39 -10.14
N VAL A 10 4.87 -0.69 -10.73
CA VAL A 10 3.54 -0.45 -10.11
C VAL A 10 2.78 -1.77 -9.96
N THR A 11 2.91 -2.65 -10.95
CA THR A 11 2.32 -4.00 -10.88
C THR A 11 2.97 -4.83 -9.77
N ILE A 12 4.30 -4.79 -9.65
CA ILE A 12 5.03 -5.49 -8.58
C ILE A 12 4.60 -4.98 -7.21
N LEU A 13 4.50 -3.66 -7.03
CA LEU A 13 4.04 -3.06 -5.78
C LEU A 13 2.61 -3.46 -5.43
N ALA A 14 1.69 -3.43 -6.40
CA ALA A 14 0.32 -3.84 -6.18
C ALA A 14 0.22 -5.32 -5.74
N VAL A 15 0.99 -6.21 -6.37
CA VAL A 15 1.07 -7.63 -5.99
C VAL A 15 1.65 -7.79 -4.57
N LEU A 16 2.70 -7.04 -4.26
CA LEU A 16 3.32 -7.06 -2.93
C LEU A 16 2.33 -6.62 -1.85
N GLU A 17 1.58 -5.54 -2.08
CA GLU A 17 0.52 -5.04 -1.19
C GLU A 17 -0.60 -6.09 -1.00
N PHE A 18 -0.98 -6.80 -2.05
CA PHE A 18 -1.95 -7.90 -1.92
C PHE A 18 -1.42 -9.02 -1.03
N ILE A 19 -0.16 -9.42 -1.21
CA ILE A 19 0.46 -10.47 -0.38
C ILE A 19 0.52 -10.02 1.08
N VAL A 20 0.99 -8.81 1.34
CA VAL A 20 1.06 -8.23 2.69
C VAL A 20 -0.33 -8.14 3.31
N GLY A 21 -1.33 -7.68 2.56
CA GLY A 21 -2.72 -7.60 3.01
C GLY A 21 -3.30 -8.96 3.40
N ILE A 22 -3.06 -9.99 2.60
CA ILE A 22 -3.51 -11.37 2.90
C ILE A 22 -2.82 -11.89 4.16
N ILE A 23 -1.50 -11.71 4.28
CA ILE A 23 -0.74 -12.15 5.47
C ILE A 23 -1.26 -11.44 6.72
N ALA A 24 -1.50 -10.12 6.63
CA ALA A 24 -2.03 -9.34 7.75
C ALA A 24 -3.44 -9.78 8.15
N LEU A 25 -4.31 -10.11 7.19
CA LEU A 25 -5.64 -10.65 7.47
C LEU A 25 -5.58 -12.01 8.16
N LEU A 26 -4.78 -12.94 7.65
CA LEU A 26 -4.63 -14.27 8.25
C LEU A 26 -4.00 -14.19 9.63
N GLY A 27 -2.97 -13.37 9.80
CA GLY A 27 -2.30 -13.12 11.08
C GLY A 27 -3.24 -12.46 12.09
N GLY A 28 -4.00 -11.45 11.66
CA GLY A 28 -4.99 -10.77 12.49
C GLY A 28 -6.12 -11.69 12.94
N LEU A 29 -6.65 -12.52 12.03
CA LEU A 29 -7.66 -13.52 12.36
C LEU A 29 -7.10 -14.56 13.34
N GLY A 30 -5.89 -15.07 13.10
CA GLY A 30 -5.22 -16.00 14.01
C GLY A 30 -5.00 -15.40 15.40
N ALA A 31 -4.62 -14.13 15.50
CA ALA A 31 -4.47 -13.43 16.76
C ALA A 31 -5.81 -13.25 17.50
N LEU A 32 -6.91 -12.99 16.79
CA LEU A 32 -8.24 -12.91 17.38
C LEU A 32 -8.71 -14.26 17.92
N VAL A 33 -8.52 -15.33 17.14
CA VAL A 33 -8.85 -16.70 17.61
C VAL A 33 -7.98 -17.07 18.82
N GLY A 34 -6.68 -16.76 18.77
CA GLY A 34 -5.76 -16.96 19.88
C GLY A 34 -6.17 -16.14 21.11
N SER A 35 -6.65 -14.91 20.94
CA SER A 35 -7.14 -14.08 22.05
C SER A 35 -8.34 -14.71 22.75
N ALA A 36 -9.30 -15.26 21.99
CA ALA A 36 -10.45 -15.95 22.54
C ALA A 36 -10.02 -17.18 23.35
N ALA A 37 -9.12 -18.00 22.82
CA ALA A 37 -8.58 -19.18 23.51
C ALA A 37 -7.87 -18.80 24.83
N LEU A 38 -7.06 -17.72 24.83
CA LEU A 38 -6.40 -17.20 26.03
C LEU A 38 -7.39 -16.65 27.05
N GLY A 39 -8.50 -16.05 26.61
CA GLY A 39 -9.58 -15.59 27.46
C GLY A 39 -10.27 -16.77 28.22
N PHE A 40 -10.59 -17.83 27.49
CA PHE A 40 -11.15 -19.06 28.08
C PHE A 40 -10.16 -19.74 29.03
N ALA A 41 -8.84 -19.62 28.80
CA ALA A 41 -7.81 -20.13 29.70
C ALA A 41 -7.54 -19.23 30.92
N GLY A 42 -8.34 -18.20 31.17
CA GLY A 42 -8.20 -17.28 32.30
C GLY A 42 -7.02 -16.27 32.17
N ARG A 43 -6.40 -16.16 31.00
CA ARG A 43 -5.27 -15.24 30.73
C ARG A 43 -5.76 -13.91 30.17
N GLY A 44 -6.65 -13.21 30.89
CA GLY A 44 -7.36 -12.04 30.42
C GLY A 44 -6.47 -10.91 29.87
N MET A 45 -5.33 -10.61 30.52
CA MET A 45 -4.40 -9.59 30.05
C MET A 45 -3.81 -9.95 28.68
N LEU A 46 -3.33 -11.19 28.49
CA LEU A 46 -2.79 -11.65 27.22
C LEU A 46 -3.86 -11.70 26.13
N SER A 47 -5.07 -12.17 26.47
CA SER A 47 -6.23 -12.14 25.58
C SER A 47 -6.51 -10.73 25.08
N GLY A 48 -6.53 -9.73 25.96
CA GLY A 48 -6.74 -8.33 25.56
C GLY A 48 -5.66 -7.83 24.59
N VAL A 49 -4.40 -8.09 24.87
CA VAL A 49 -3.28 -7.70 24.00
C VAL A 49 -3.41 -8.35 22.62
N PHE A 50 -3.59 -9.67 22.54
CA PHE A 50 -3.76 -10.37 21.26
C PHE A 50 -5.00 -9.92 20.51
N GLY A 51 -6.10 -9.62 21.21
CA GLY A 51 -7.33 -9.11 20.61
C GLY A 51 -7.13 -7.75 19.96
N ILE A 52 -6.46 -6.81 20.65
CA ILE A 52 -6.17 -5.47 20.10
C ILE A 52 -5.26 -5.59 18.89
N PHE A 53 -4.15 -6.31 19.00
CA PHE A 53 -3.22 -6.48 17.87
C PHE A 53 -3.87 -7.20 16.69
N GLY A 54 -4.68 -8.22 16.94
CA GLY A 54 -5.44 -8.93 15.92
C GLY A 54 -6.44 -8.03 15.20
N GLY A 55 -7.18 -7.21 15.95
CA GLY A 55 -8.13 -6.25 15.38
C GLY A 55 -7.45 -5.19 14.53
N VAL A 56 -6.35 -4.62 15.02
CA VAL A 56 -5.53 -3.65 14.27
C VAL A 56 -4.97 -4.28 13.00
N ALA A 57 -4.42 -5.50 13.07
CA ALA A 57 -3.88 -6.20 11.91
C ALA A 57 -4.95 -6.48 10.85
N LEU A 58 -6.19 -6.81 11.24
CA LEU A 58 -7.30 -6.97 10.30
C LEU A 58 -7.63 -5.66 9.57
N ILE A 59 -7.71 -4.54 10.30
CA ILE A 59 -7.98 -3.24 9.69
C ILE A 59 -6.89 -2.89 8.69
N PHE A 60 -5.62 -3.04 9.07
CA PHE A 60 -4.49 -2.78 8.16
C PHE A 60 -4.46 -3.74 6.98
N GLY A 61 -4.80 -5.01 7.18
CA GLY A 61 -4.91 -5.99 6.09
C GLY A 61 -5.96 -5.60 5.06
N ILE A 62 -7.14 -5.16 5.51
CA ILE A 62 -8.21 -4.67 4.62
C ILE A 62 -7.74 -3.43 3.87
N LEU A 63 -7.13 -2.47 4.57
CA LEU A 63 -6.61 -1.24 3.96
C LEU A 63 -5.54 -1.55 2.90
N ALA A 64 -4.62 -2.47 3.17
CA ALA A 64 -3.60 -2.91 2.22
C ALA A 64 -4.21 -3.51 0.96
N LEU A 65 -5.27 -4.34 1.08
CA LEU A 65 -5.98 -4.87 -0.08
C LEU A 65 -6.66 -3.78 -0.90
N ILE A 66 -7.29 -2.80 -0.24
CA ILE A 66 -7.94 -1.67 -0.91
C ILE A 66 -6.90 -0.81 -1.64
N VAL A 67 -5.75 -0.55 -1.01
CA VAL A 67 -4.64 0.20 -1.61
C VAL A 67 -4.03 -0.58 -2.78
N GLY A 68 -3.77 -1.88 -2.62
CA GLY A 68 -3.30 -2.76 -3.68
C GLY A 68 -4.23 -2.71 -4.90
N TRP A 69 -5.54 -2.78 -4.69
CA TRP A 69 -6.54 -2.61 -5.74
C TRP A 69 -6.48 -1.22 -6.38
N GLY A 70 -6.37 -0.17 -5.56
CA GLY A 70 -6.23 1.21 -6.03
C GLY A 70 -4.98 1.43 -6.88
N MET A 71 -3.83 0.85 -6.48
CA MET A 71 -2.60 0.86 -7.25
C MET A 71 -2.74 0.07 -8.55
N TRP A 72 -3.42 -1.09 -8.51
CA TRP A 72 -3.72 -1.88 -9.70
C TRP A 72 -4.55 -1.11 -10.72
N THR A 73 -5.49 -0.30 -10.26
CA THR A 73 -6.34 0.55 -11.12
C THR A 73 -5.71 1.91 -11.46
N GLY A 74 -4.50 2.23 -10.97
CA GLY A 74 -3.79 3.47 -11.25
C GLY A 74 -4.42 4.72 -10.63
N ARG A 75 -5.12 4.59 -9.51
CA ARG A 75 -5.78 5.71 -8.84
C ARG A 75 -4.79 6.56 -8.06
N GLU A 76 -4.85 7.88 -8.21
CA GLU A 76 -3.98 8.84 -7.51
C GLU A 76 -4.06 8.72 -5.99
N TRP A 77 -5.26 8.50 -5.43
CA TRP A 77 -5.42 8.37 -3.99
C TRP A 77 -4.65 7.16 -3.41
N ALA A 78 -4.57 6.06 -4.17
CA ALA A 78 -3.86 4.86 -3.72
C ALA A 78 -2.35 5.11 -3.61
N TRP A 79 -1.79 5.96 -4.47
CA TRP A 79 -0.39 6.38 -4.38
C TRP A 79 -0.13 7.17 -3.08
N ILE A 80 -1.03 8.12 -2.73
CA ILE A 80 -0.91 8.93 -1.49
C ILE A 80 -1.03 8.04 -0.27
N VAL A 81 -2.08 7.18 -0.24
CA VAL A 81 -2.32 6.27 0.89
C VAL A 81 -1.19 5.26 1.03
N GLY A 82 -0.66 4.73 -0.09
CA GLY A 82 0.50 3.83 -0.09
C GLY A 82 1.75 4.46 0.54
N ILE A 83 2.04 5.74 0.24
CA ILE A 83 3.13 6.46 0.89
C ILE A 83 2.88 6.60 2.40
N VAL A 84 1.67 6.98 2.79
CA VAL A 84 1.31 7.13 4.22
C VAL A 84 1.46 5.80 4.96
N LEU A 85 0.97 4.69 4.37
CA LEU A 85 1.11 3.36 4.97
C LEU A 85 2.56 2.92 5.06
N ALA A 86 3.40 3.17 4.03
CA ALA A 86 4.82 2.86 4.07
C ALA A 86 5.56 3.66 5.16
N VAL A 87 5.21 4.94 5.37
CA VAL A 87 5.77 5.75 6.47
C VAL A 87 5.33 5.21 7.83
N LEU A 88 4.06 4.85 7.99
CA LEU A 88 3.55 4.24 9.23
C LEU A 88 4.21 2.88 9.49
N GLY A 89 4.41 2.06 8.44
CA GLY A 89 5.14 0.80 8.51
C GLY A 89 6.57 1.00 8.98
N LEU A 90 7.28 2.00 8.42
CA LEU A 90 8.63 2.38 8.84
C LEU A 90 8.69 2.75 10.34
N VAL A 91 7.77 3.60 10.80
CA VAL A 91 7.69 3.99 12.22
C VAL A 91 7.42 2.76 13.10
N SER A 92 6.49 1.92 12.69
CA SER A 92 6.18 0.65 13.38
C SER A 92 7.39 -0.28 13.41
N GLY A 93 8.13 -0.41 12.30
CA GLY A 93 9.34 -1.22 12.20
C GLY A 93 10.44 -0.73 13.15
N VAL A 94 10.64 0.58 13.24
CA VAL A 94 11.62 1.18 14.17
C VAL A 94 11.22 0.89 15.63
N VAL A 95 9.95 1.02 15.97
CA VAL A 95 9.44 0.67 17.31
C VAL A 95 9.68 -0.81 17.60
N GLN A 96 9.36 -1.72 16.67
CA GLN A 96 9.59 -3.16 16.83
C GLN A 96 11.07 -3.49 16.98
N LEU A 97 11.97 -2.77 16.29
CA LEU A 97 13.42 -2.95 16.43
C LEU A 97 13.90 -2.60 17.85
N ALA A 98 13.32 -1.57 18.48
CA ALA A 98 13.62 -1.21 19.86
C ALA A 98 13.24 -2.32 20.86
N PHE A 99 12.29 -3.20 20.49
CA PHE A 99 11.94 -4.39 21.25
C PHE A 99 12.71 -5.66 20.84
N PHE A 100 13.85 -5.51 20.16
CA PHE A 100 14.73 -6.60 19.69
C PHE A 100 14.04 -7.61 18.75
N ASN A 101 13.05 -7.18 18.00
CA ASN A 101 12.38 -8.03 17.04
C ASN A 101 13.15 -8.04 15.70
N ALA A 102 13.89 -9.12 15.42
CA ALA A 102 14.72 -9.24 14.22
C ALA A 102 13.91 -9.15 12.90
N SER A 103 12.63 -9.52 12.91
CA SER A 103 11.77 -9.41 11.72
C SER A 103 11.50 -7.96 11.32
N ALA A 104 11.67 -7.00 12.25
CA ALA A 104 11.52 -5.58 11.98
C ALA A 104 12.54 -5.07 10.94
N ILE A 105 13.73 -5.65 10.88
CA ILE A 105 14.74 -5.28 9.88
C ILE A 105 14.23 -5.55 8.47
N LEU A 106 13.65 -6.71 8.24
CA LEU A 106 13.09 -7.07 6.94
C LEU A 106 11.92 -6.15 6.58
N GLN A 107 11.04 -5.85 7.53
CA GLN A 107 9.93 -4.92 7.33
C GLN A 107 10.43 -3.52 6.95
N ILE A 108 11.39 -2.96 7.69
CA ILE A 108 11.98 -1.63 7.40
C ILE A 108 12.58 -1.61 6.00
N LEU A 109 13.30 -2.66 5.59
CA LEU A 109 13.89 -2.74 4.25
C LEU A 109 12.81 -2.74 3.17
N ILE A 110 11.72 -3.48 3.36
CA ILE A 110 10.59 -3.53 2.41
C ILE A 110 9.92 -2.16 2.34
N ASP A 111 9.61 -1.53 3.47
CA ASP A 111 8.96 -0.21 3.53
C ASP A 111 9.82 0.88 2.88
N LEU A 112 11.15 0.86 3.11
CA LEU A 112 12.10 1.76 2.44
C LEU A 112 12.13 1.55 0.93
N LEU A 113 12.10 0.30 0.48
CA LEU A 113 12.09 -0.04 -0.94
C LEU A 113 10.79 0.43 -1.60
N ILE A 114 9.65 0.24 -0.94
CA ILE A 114 8.34 0.73 -1.39
C ILE A 114 8.37 2.26 -1.47
N LEU A 115 8.82 2.94 -0.42
CA LEU A 115 8.89 4.40 -0.37
C LEU A 115 9.82 4.96 -1.45
N TYR A 116 11.02 4.39 -1.59
CA TYR A 116 11.98 4.77 -2.63
C TYR A 116 11.36 4.62 -4.02
N TYR A 117 10.62 3.54 -4.27
CA TYR A 117 10.02 3.30 -5.57
C TYR A 117 8.84 4.24 -5.85
N LEU A 118 7.96 4.47 -4.86
CA LEU A 118 6.81 5.37 -4.99
C LEU A 118 7.22 6.84 -5.19
N THR A 119 8.39 7.24 -4.69
CA THR A 119 8.90 8.61 -4.86
C THR A 119 9.58 8.83 -6.21
N ARG A 120 9.84 7.80 -7.01
CA ARG A 120 10.44 7.92 -8.34
C ARG A 120 9.58 8.78 -9.28
N PRO A 121 10.19 9.72 -10.04
CA PRO A 121 9.45 10.68 -10.86
C PRO A 121 8.58 10.01 -11.94
N HIS A 122 9.00 8.89 -12.51
CA HIS A 122 8.20 8.17 -13.51
C HIS A 122 6.96 7.47 -12.93
N VAL A 123 7.01 7.01 -11.66
CA VAL A 123 5.86 6.44 -10.95
C VAL A 123 4.87 7.56 -10.60
N LYS A 124 5.39 8.67 -10.08
CA LYS A 124 4.59 9.86 -9.78
C LYS A 124 3.89 10.41 -11.04
N ALA A 125 4.58 10.41 -12.19
CA ALA A 125 4.00 10.83 -13.47
C ALA A 125 2.87 9.92 -13.93
N PHE A 126 2.96 8.61 -13.71
CA PHE A 126 1.91 7.65 -14.04
C PHE A 126 0.62 7.93 -13.26
N PHE A 127 0.70 8.14 -11.95
CA PHE A 127 -0.47 8.42 -11.12
C PHE A 127 -1.04 9.84 -11.34
N LYS A 128 -0.21 10.82 -11.68
CA LYS A 128 -0.63 12.20 -11.98
C LYS A 128 -1.02 12.41 -13.44
N GLY A 129 -0.52 11.59 -14.36
CA GLY A 129 -0.73 11.73 -15.80
C GLY A 129 -2.13 11.33 -16.28
N GLY A 130 -2.91 10.62 -15.47
CA GLY A 130 -4.29 10.25 -15.83
C GLY A 130 -5.24 11.43 -16.03
N LYS A 131 -4.87 12.62 -15.60
CA LYS A 131 -5.66 13.86 -15.76
C LYS A 131 -5.21 14.75 -16.91
N GLN A 132 -4.07 14.48 -17.55
CA GLN A 132 -3.52 15.35 -18.60
C GLN A 132 -3.78 14.90 -20.03
N GLN A 133 -4.50 13.81 -20.25
CA GLN A 133 -4.89 13.39 -21.59
C GLN A 133 -6.37 13.70 -21.89
N MET A 134 -6.82 14.92 -21.60
CA MET A 134 -7.81 15.51 -22.46
C MET A 134 -7.02 16.11 -23.65
N PRO A 135 -7.20 15.60 -24.89
CA PRO A 135 -6.72 16.31 -26.04
C PRO A 135 -7.40 17.67 -25.98
N SER A 136 -6.61 18.75 -25.90
CA SER A 136 -7.17 20.05 -26.20
C SER A 136 -7.66 19.93 -27.63
N SER A 137 -8.96 19.86 -27.82
CA SER A 137 -9.62 19.99 -29.11
C SER A 137 -9.45 21.43 -29.58
N LYS A 138 -8.19 21.78 -29.93
CA LYS A 138 -7.96 22.93 -30.76
C LYS A 138 -8.45 22.54 -32.16
N PRO A 139 -9.56 23.10 -32.65
CA PRO A 139 -10.01 22.78 -33.99
C PRO A 139 -8.86 23.05 -34.98
N PRO A 140 -8.70 22.22 -36.00
CA PRO A 140 -7.67 22.45 -37.00
C PRO A 140 -7.88 23.85 -37.59
N SER A 141 -6.80 24.65 -37.63
CA SER A 141 -6.81 25.95 -38.29
C SER A 141 -7.22 25.78 -39.75
N PRO A 142 -8.15 26.59 -40.28
CA PRO A 142 -8.54 26.50 -41.67
C PRO A 142 -7.31 26.67 -42.57
N PRO A 143 -7.29 25.98 -43.72
CA PRO A 143 -6.18 26.11 -44.68
C PRO A 143 -6.05 27.54 -45.15
N PRO A 144 -4.81 28.04 -45.42
CA PRO A 144 -4.63 29.38 -45.94
C PRO A 144 -5.34 29.51 -47.30
N THR A 145 -6.25 30.46 -47.39
CA THR A 145 -6.89 30.84 -48.65
C THR A 145 -5.83 31.48 -49.53
N SER A 146 -5.42 30.74 -50.58
CA SER A 146 -4.61 31.26 -51.65
C SER A 146 -5.47 32.23 -52.51
N THR A 147 -5.15 33.49 -52.45
CA THR A 147 -5.51 34.48 -53.47
C THR A 147 -4.39 34.61 -54.46
#